data_c2a933b57f7982bce5e1f615883f1261
#
_entry.id   c2a933b57f7982bce5e1f615883f1261
#
_cell.length_a   1.000
_cell.length_b   1.000
_cell.length_c   1.000
_cell.angle_alpha   90.00
_cell.angle_beta   90.00
_cell.angle_gamma   90.00
#
_symmetry.space_group_name_H-M   'P 1'
#
loop_
_entity.id
_entity.type
_entity.pdbx_description
1 polymer ?
#
loop_
_entity_poly.entity_id
_entity_poly.type
_entity_poly.pdbx_seq_one_letter_code
_entity_poly.pdbx_strand_id
1 'polypeptide(L)'
;EGVFSDEHGDCPAGTYVRNPPGTSHAPFSTGGCTIFVKLWQFAAGDNESVRLDTTRAAWQPGLVAGLGVLPLHEHGGISTALVRWAPGTRFHAHTHPGGEEILVLEGTLHDEDGDYRAGSWLRNPRYSRHSPWAGEAGALIYVKVGHLGAEWLPLPRD
;
A
#
# COMPACT_ATOMS: atom_id res chain seq x y z
N GLU A 1 6.23 10.68 -6.63
CA GLU A 1 7.23 11.71 -6.95
C GLU A 1 6.57 13.07 -7.11
N GLY A 2 7.32 14.16 -6.90
CA GLY A 2 6.79 15.51 -6.97
C GLY A 2 5.88 15.87 -5.80
N VAL A 3 5.04 16.89 -6.00
CA VAL A 3 4.09 17.38 -5.00
C VAL A 3 2.69 17.36 -5.57
N PHE A 4 1.82 16.55 -5.00
CA PHE A 4 0.39 16.60 -5.20
C PHE A 4 -0.21 17.59 -4.19
N SER A 5 -1.09 18.46 -4.61
CA SER A 5 -1.70 19.49 -3.77
C SER A 5 -3.21 19.52 -3.94
N ASP A 6 -3.89 19.97 -2.91
CA ASP A 6 -5.31 20.32 -2.92
C ASP A 6 -5.58 21.49 -1.97
N GLU A 7 -6.81 21.89 -1.78
CA GLU A 7 -7.22 22.97 -0.86
C GLU A 7 -6.88 22.68 0.62
N HIS A 8 -6.51 21.43 0.95
CA HIS A 8 -6.10 21.03 2.29
C HIS A 8 -4.57 21.06 2.48
N GLY A 9 -3.82 21.40 1.43
CA GLY A 9 -2.36 21.59 1.46
C GLY A 9 -1.57 20.64 0.56
N ASP A 10 -0.26 20.70 0.72
CA ASP A 10 0.69 19.94 -0.08
C ASP A 10 0.90 18.52 0.44
N CYS A 11 1.03 17.60 -0.51
CA CYS A 11 1.36 16.20 -0.28
C CYS A 11 2.65 15.88 -1.07
N PRO A 12 3.83 16.09 -0.48
CA PRO A 12 5.09 15.70 -1.11
C PRO A 12 5.22 14.18 -1.25
N ALA A 13 6.23 13.74 -1.99
CA ALA A 13 6.55 12.31 -2.11
C ALA A 13 6.63 11.64 -0.73
N GLY A 14 6.03 10.46 -0.60
CA GLY A 14 5.91 9.76 0.68
C GLY A 14 4.67 10.13 1.49
N THR A 15 3.75 10.95 0.97
CA THR A 15 2.46 11.19 1.63
C THR A 15 1.45 10.11 1.28
N TYR A 16 0.81 9.55 2.29
CA TYR A 16 -0.35 8.66 2.18
C TYR A 16 -1.64 9.44 2.43
N VAL A 17 -2.58 9.35 1.50
CA VAL A 17 -3.87 10.07 1.58
C VAL A 17 -5.03 9.09 1.42
N ARG A 18 -6.07 9.23 2.25
CA ARG A 18 -7.37 8.57 2.12
C ARG A 18 -8.48 9.60 2.13
N ASN A 19 -9.27 9.56 1.08
CA ASN A 19 -10.46 10.40 0.92
C ASN A 19 -11.68 9.46 0.83
N PRO A 20 -12.46 9.29 1.91
CA PRO A 20 -13.60 8.37 1.92
C PRO A 20 -14.75 8.86 1.03
N PRO A 21 -15.76 7.99 0.77
CA PRO A 21 -16.95 8.37 0.01
C PRO A 21 -17.63 9.62 0.58
N GLY A 22 -18.11 10.49 -0.30
CA GLY A 22 -18.74 11.77 0.07
C GLY A 22 -17.78 12.94 0.28
N THR A 23 -16.46 12.70 0.19
CA THR A 23 -15.47 13.80 0.16
C THR A 23 -15.23 14.29 -1.26
N SER A 24 -14.84 15.55 -1.37
CA SER A 24 -14.42 16.18 -2.62
C SER A 24 -13.14 16.96 -2.40
N HIS A 25 -12.34 17.13 -3.44
CA HIS A 25 -11.17 17.99 -3.42
C HIS A 25 -10.88 18.51 -4.83
N ALA A 26 -10.08 19.57 -4.92
CA ALA A 26 -9.62 20.16 -6.18
C ALA A 26 -8.11 19.93 -6.34
N PRO A 27 -7.68 18.78 -6.90
CA PRO A 27 -6.27 18.43 -6.98
C PRO A 27 -5.54 19.25 -8.05
N PHE A 28 -4.29 19.60 -7.75
CA PHE A 28 -3.36 20.21 -8.69
C PHE A 28 -1.91 19.83 -8.38
N SER A 29 -1.00 20.13 -9.31
CA SER A 29 0.44 20.01 -9.10
C SER A 29 1.16 21.05 -9.93
N THR A 30 1.87 21.99 -9.30
CA THR A 30 2.57 23.07 -10.01
C THR A 30 3.80 22.57 -10.77
N GLY A 31 4.55 21.65 -10.18
CA GLY A 31 5.77 21.08 -10.76
C GLY A 31 5.59 19.71 -11.40
N GLY A 32 4.35 19.19 -11.43
CA GLY A 32 4.06 17.81 -11.80
C GLY A 32 4.28 16.83 -10.65
N CYS A 33 3.55 15.72 -10.67
CA CYS A 33 3.71 14.63 -9.71
C CYS A 33 3.32 13.30 -10.31
N THR A 34 3.86 12.22 -9.75
CA THR A 34 3.41 10.85 -10.00
C THR A 34 2.77 10.32 -8.73
N ILE A 35 1.53 9.83 -8.83
CA ILE A 35 0.79 9.25 -7.72
C ILE A 35 0.38 7.80 -8.05
N PHE A 36 0.36 6.96 -7.03
CA PHE A 36 -0.35 5.68 -7.08
C PHE A 36 -1.72 5.90 -6.46
N VAL A 37 -2.77 5.67 -7.24
CA VAL A 37 -4.15 5.90 -6.79
C VAL A 37 -4.97 4.63 -6.91
N LYS A 38 -5.80 4.39 -5.90
CA LYS A 38 -6.81 3.32 -5.89
C LYS A 38 -8.17 3.97 -5.66
N LEU A 39 -9.06 3.84 -6.62
CA LEU A 39 -10.40 4.42 -6.60
C LEU A 39 -11.45 3.35 -6.26
N TRP A 40 -12.58 3.79 -5.68
CA TRP A 40 -13.77 2.97 -5.45
C TRP A 40 -13.51 1.71 -4.61
N GLN A 41 -12.66 1.82 -3.57
CA GLN A 41 -12.22 0.66 -2.80
C GLN A 41 -12.39 0.80 -1.28
N PHE A 42 -13.30 1.65 -0.83
CA PHE A 42 -13.67 1.74 0.56
C PHE A 42 -14.69 0.67 0.88
N ALA A 43 -14.45 -0.12 1.93
CA ALA A 43 -15.42 -1.06 2.44
C ALA A 43 -16.60 -0.33 3.08
N ALA A 44 -17.74 -1.00 3.21
CA ALA A 44 -18.89 -0.44 3.87
C ALA A 44 -18.54 -0.01 5.32
N GLY A 45 -18.88 1.22 5.68
CA GLY A 45 -18.59 1.80 6.99
C GLY A 45 -17.16 2.30 7.20
N ASP A 46 -16.29 2.16 6.22
CA ASP A 46 -14.93 2.74 6.25
C ASP A 46 -14.99 4.20 5.80
N ASN A 47 -15.07 5.11 6.75
CA ASN A 47 -15.21 6.56 6.52
C ASN A 47 -14.02 7.36 7.08
N GLU A 48 -12.90 6.71 7.36
CA GLU A 48 -11.74 7.39 7.93
C GLU A 48 -10.94 8.13 6.86
N SER A 49 -10.81 9.45 7.03
CA SER A 49 -9.87 10.28 6.28
C SER A 49 -8.48 10.20 6.90
N VAL A 50 -7.46 10.03 6.06
CA VAL A 50 -6.06 9.99 6.51
C VAL A 50 -5.22 10.90 5.62
N ARG A 51 -4.33 11.67 6.23
CA ARG A 51 -3.24 12.39 5.56
C ARG A 51 -1.99 12.21 6.42
N LEU A 52 -1.05 11.40 5.95
CA LEU A 52 0.11 10.96 6.72
C LEU A 52 1.39 11.15 5.92
N ASP A 53 2.33 11.92 6.46
CA ASP A 53 3.72 11.94 5.98
C ASP A 53 4.44 10.68 6.49
N THR A 54 4.59 9.69 5.61
CA THR A 54 5.20 8.40 5.97
C THR A 54 6.71 8.51 6.18
N THR A 55 7.35 9.60 5.72
CA THR A 55 8.79 9.82 5.90
C THR A 55 9.15 10.14 7.34
N ARG A 56 8.18 10.64 8.12
CA ARG A 56 8.33 11.03 9.53
C ARG A 56 7.62 10.10 10.50
N ALA A 57 6.89 9.12 9.98
CA ALA A 57 6.11 8.20 10.80
C ALA A 57 7.00 7.13 11.47
N ALA A 58 6.56 6.63 12.62
CA ALA A 58 7.30 5.64 13.40
C ALA A 58 7.06 4.23 12.84
N TRP A 59 8.13 3.53 12.53
CA TRP A 59 8.13 2.14 12.07
C TRP A 59 8.10 1.17 13.25
N GLN A 60 7.40 0.07 13.09
CA GLN A 60 7.33 -1.02 14.05
C GLN A 60 8.13 -2.22 13.54
N PRO A 61 8.69 -3.07 14.43
CA PRO A 61 9.26 -4.35 14.02
C PRO A 61 8.21 -5.22 13.32
N GLY A 62 8.60 -5.87 12.23
CA GLY A 62 7.77 -6.88 11.58
C GLY A 62 7.85 -8.26 12.23
N LEU A 63 7.16 -9.24 11.63
CA LEU A 63 7.05 -10.61 12.15
C LEU A 63 8.36 -11.40 12.10
N VAL A 64 9.30 -11.01 11.25
CA VAL A 64 10.63 -11.63 11.17
C VAL A 64 11.69 -10.54 11.24
N ALA A 65 12.89 -10.93 11.68
CA ALA A 65 14.04 -10.03 11.69
C ALA A 65 14.32 -9.50 10.27
N GLY A 66 14.62 -8.21 10.15
CA GLY A 66 14.83 -7.55 8.88
C GLY A 66 13.57 -6.91 8.27
N LEU A 67 12.39 -7.14 8.84
CA LEU A 67 11.18 -6.42 8.45
C LEU A 67 10.90 -5.24 9.39
N GLY A 68 10.53 -4.11 8.79
CA GLY A 68 9.89 -3.00 9.46
C GLY A 68 8.51 -2.73 8.84
N VAL A 69 7.51 -2.45 9.65
CA VAL A 69 6.14 -2.20 9.21
C VAL A 69 5.69 -0.82 9.66
N LEU A 70 5.11 -0.07 8.75
CA LEU A 70 4.40 1.16 9.04
C LEU A 70 2.92 0.97 8.69
N PRO A 71 2.05 0.71 9.68
CA PRO A 71 0.62 0.62 9.44
C PRO A 71 0.08 1.95 8.89
N LEU A 72 -0.72 1.88 7.84
CA LEU A 72 -1.34 3.05 7.22
C LEU A 72 -2.85 3.13 7.52
N HIS A 73 -3.53 2.00 7.49
CA HIS A 73 -4.96 1.91 7.77
C HIS A 73 -5.41 0.47 7.98
N GLU A 74 -6.42 0.30 8.84
CA GLU A 74 -7.09 -0.99 9.05
C GLU A 74 -8.59 -0.79 9.22
N HIS A 75 -9.41 -1.59 8.54
CA HIS A 75 -10.85 -1.62 8.70
C HIS A 75 -11.42 -2.99 8.28
N GLY A 76 -12.23 -3.60 9.15
CA GLY A 76 -12.97 -4.83 8.83
C GLY A 76 -12.10 -6.00 8.36
N GLY A 77 -10.88 -6.14 8.88
CA GLY A 77 -9.93 -7.17 8.47
C GLY A 77 -9.17 -6.87 7.17
N ILE A 78 -9.37 -5.68 6.61
CA ILE A 78 -8.57 -5.14 5.50
C ILE A 78 -7.48 -4.27 6.10
N SER A 79 -6.23 -4.57 5.78
CA SER A 79 -5.07 -3.85 6.28
C SER A 79 -4.23 -3.28 5.14
N THR A 80 -3.70 -2.08 5.35
CA THR A 80 -2.81 -1.39 4.43
C THR A 80 -1.57 -0.92 5.20
N ALA A 81 -0.39 -1.18 4.65
CA ALA A 81 0.88 -0.82 5.30
C ALA A 81 1.97 -0.51 4.27
N LEU A 82 3.01 0.19 4.71
CA LEU A 82 4.33 0.10 4.10
C LEU A 82 5.14 -0.97 4.84
N VAL A 83 5.88 -1.77 4.09
CA VAL A 83 6.79 -2.77 4.66
C VAL A 83 8.18 -2.56 4.07
N ARG A 84 9.14 -2.35 4.96
CA ARG A 84 10.56 -2.26 4.61
C ARG A 84 11.21 -3.61 4.86
N TRP A 85 11.98 -4.06 3.89
CA TRP A 85 12.72 -5.30 3.90
C TRP A 85 14.22 -4.98 3.88
N ALA A 86 14.94 -5.39 4.90
CA ALA A 86 16.39 -5.34 4.85
C ALA A 86 16.96 -6.27 3.76
N PRO A 87 18.17 -6.01 3.25
CA PRO A 87 18.79 -6.86 2.25
C PRO A 87 18.74 -8.34 2.60
N GLY A 88 18.31 -9.18 1.65
CA GLY A 88 18.24 -10.64 1.80
C GLY A 88 17.21 -11.17 2.80
N THR A 89 16.40 -10.32 3.41
CA THR A 89 15.34 -10.76 4.33
C THR A 89 14.39 -11.72 3.64
N ARG A 90 14.09 -12.84 4.28
CA ARG A 90 13.14 -13.85 3.80
C ARG A 90 11.96 -13.97 4.76
N PHE A 91 10.77 -14.07 4.18
CA PHE A 91 9.57 -14.38 4.93
C PHE A 91 9.15 -15.82 4.66
N HIS A 92 8.63 -16.50 5.69
CA HIS A 92 8.19 -17.88 5.52
C HIS A 92 6.94 -17.96 4.60
N ALA A 93 6.72 -19.15 4.06
CA ALA A 93 5.55 -19.41 3.23
C ALA A 93 4.26 -19.15 4.02
N HIS A 94 3.37 -18.36 3.43
CA HIS A 94 2.10 -17.98 4.05
C HIS A 94 1.00 -17.86 3.01
N THR A 95 -0.25 -17.80 3.48
CA THR A 95 -1.44 -17.75 2.63
C THR A 95 -2.21 -16.48 2.90
N HIS A 96 -2.81 -15.91 1.85
CA HIS A 96 -3.64 -14.71 1.89
C HIS A 96 -5.14 -15.05 1.73
N PRO A 97 -5.90 -15.34 2.82
CA PRO A 97 -7.32 -15.71 2.71
C PRO A 97 -8.18 -14.67 2.00
N GLY A 98 -7.89 -13.39 2.20
CA GLY A 98 -8.57 -12.27 1.56
C GLY A 98 -7.85 -11.68 0.35
N GLY A 99 -6.79 -12.35 -0.12
CA GLY A 99 -5.92 -11.83 -1.18
C GLY A 99 -5.00 -10.69 -0.74
N GLU A 100 -4.10 -10.30 -1.63
CA GLU A 100 -3.09 -9.29 -1.40
C GLU A 100 -2.85 -8.48 -2.67
N GLU A 101 -2.53 -7.20 -2.51
CA GLU A 101 -1.94 -6.36 -3.55
C GLU A 101 -0.67 -5.71 -3.03
N ILE A 102 0.37 -5.71 -3.86
CA ILE A 102 1.68 -5.11 -3.57
C ILE A 102 2.03 -4.11 -4.67
N LEU A 103 2.55 -2.95 -4.29
CA LEU A 103 3.33 -2.07 -5.16
C LEU A 103 4.74 -2.00 -4.61
N VAL A 104 5.73 -2.39 -5.40
CA VAL A 104 7.14 -2.23 -5.04
C VAL A 104 7.54 -0.78 -5.27
N LEU A 105 7.91 -0.08 -4.20
CA LEU A 105 8.29 1.32 -4.22
C LEU A 105 9.79 1.50 -4.43
N GLU A 106 10.60 0.65 -3.78
CA GLU A 106 12.07 0.68 -3.86
C GLU A 106 12.63 -0.75 -3.85
N GLY A 107 13.80 -0.93 -4.47
CA GLY A 107 14.51 -2.19 -4.48
C GLY A 107 13.85 -3.28 -5.32
N THR A 108 13.96 -4.54 -4.87
CA THR A 108 13.39 -5.70 -5.56
C THR A 108 12.82 -6.68 -4.55
N LEU A 109 11.57 -7.02 -4.72
CA LEU A 109 10.92 -8.14 -4.05
C LEU A 109 10.95 -9.35 -4.99
N HIS A 110 11.08 -10.53 -4.43
CA HIS A 110 11.07 -11.80 -5.14
C HIS A 110 10.10 -12.77 -4.48
N ASP A 111 9.58 -13.69 -5.25
CA ASP A 111 8.92 -14.92 -4.76
C ASP A 111 9.16 -16.06 -5.75
N GLU A 112 8.42 -17.16 -5.62
CA GLU A 112 8.54 -18.34 -6.47
C GLU A 112 8.16 -18.06 -7.95
N ASP A 113 7.35 -17.01 -8.18
CA ASP A 113 6.81 -16.68 -9.50
C ASP A 113 7.67 -15.65 -10.24
N GLY A 114 8.55 -14.91 -9.54
CA GLY A 114 9.43 -13.95 -10.23
C GLY A 114 10.14 -12.90 -9.38
N ASP A 115 10.70 -11.93 -10.11
CA ASP A 115 11.43 -10.80 -9.59
C ASP A 115 10.65 -9.51 -9.87
N TYR A 116 10.37 -8.74 -8.82
CA TYR A 116 9.52 -7.56 -8.87
C TYR A 116 10.32 -6.33 -8.45
N ARG A 117 10.74 -5.54 -9.42
CA ARG A 117 11.50 -4.30 -9.20
C ARG A 117 10.57 -3.13 -8.82
N ALA A 118 11.15 -2.04 -8.37
CA ALA A 118 10.43 -0.79 -8.14
C ALA A 118 9.53 -0.43 -9.33
N GLY A 119 8.27 -0.09 -9.07
CA GLY A 119 7.20 0.13 -10.04
C GLY A 119 6.39 -1.11 -10.41
N SER A 120 6.80 -2.31 -9.99
CA SER A 120 5.99 -3.53 -10.17
C SER A 120 4.76 -3.50 -9.27
N TRP A 121 3.60 -3.85 -9.85
CA TRP A 121 2.37 -4.06 -9.12
C TRP A 121 1.92 -5.51 -9.23
N LEU A 122 1.66 -6.14 -8.09
CA LEU A 122 1.24 -7.52 -7.98
C LEU A 122 -0.18 -7.59 -7.43
N ARG A 123 -0.92 -8.58 -7.87
CA ARG A 123 -2.23 -8.93 -7.31
C ARG A 123 -2.32 -10.42 -7.08
N ASN A 124 -2.22 -10.81 -5.84
CA ASN A 124 -2.26 -12.19 -5.39
C ASN A 124 -3.70 -12.55 -5.00
N PRO A 125 -4.37 -13.47 -5.69
CA PRO A 125 -5.76 -13.78 -5.44
C PRO A 125 -5.99 -14.37 -4.06
N ARG A 126 -7.27 -14.48 -3.67
CA ARG A 126 -7.65 -15.15 -2.42
C ARG A 126 -7.04 -16.54 -2.37
N TYR A 127 -6.54 -16.89 -1.19
CA TYR A 127 -5.89 -18.16 -0.89
C TYR A 127 -4.58 -18.41 -1.66
N SER A 128 -4.05 -17.40 -2.36
CA SER A 128 -2.69 -17.48 -2.89
C SER A 128 -1.68 -17.72 -1.76
N ARG A 129 -0.59 -18.38 -2.10
CA ARG A 129 0.49 -18.71 -1.17
C ARG A 129 1.82 -18.40 -1.82
N HIS A 130 2.71 -17.75 -1.09
CA HIS A 130 4.07 -17.47 -1.51
C HIS A 130 5.05 -17.40 -0.34
N SER A 131 6.36 -17.36 -0.65
CA SER A 131 7.46 -17.17 0.32
C SER A 131 8.35 -16.03 -0.16
N PRO A 132 7.98 -14.76 0.04
CA PRO A 132 8.70 -13.65 -0.55
C PRO A 132 10.04 -13.38 0.17
N TRP A 133 10.99 -12.80 -0.58
CA TRP A 133 12.26 -12.31 -0.05
C TRP A 133 12.69 -11.03 -0.74
N ALA A 134 13.56 -10.26 -0.08
CA ALA A 134 14.15 -9.05 -0.64
C ALA A 134 15.49 -9.37 -1.33
N GLY A 135 15.78 -8.65 -2.41
CA GLY A 135 17.07 -8.67 -3.06
C GLY A 135 18.20 -8.05 -2.24
N GLU A 136 19.39 -7.96 -2.81
CA GLU A 136 20.59 -7.44 -2.15
C GLU A 136 20.50 -5.98 -1.72
N ALA A 137 19.66 -5.19 -2.36
CA ALA A 137 19.40 -3.79 -2.00
C ALA A 137 18.25 -3.64 -0.98
N GLY A 138 17.61 -4.75 -0.58
CA GLY A 138 16.37 -4.70 0.17
C GLY A 138 15.17 -4.33 -0.71
N ALA A 139 14.04 -4.02 -0.07
CA ALA A 139 12.85 -3.53 -0.75
C ALA A 139 12.02 -2.65 0.18
N LEU A 140 11.27 -1.71 -0.40
CA LEU A 140 10.16 -1.01 0.23
C LEU A 140 8.91 -1.29 -0.58
N ILE A 141 7.86 -1.77 0.09
CA ILE A 141 6.59 -2.07 -0.57
C ILE A 141 5.41 -1.37 0.11
N TYR A 142 4.44 -0.96 -0.69
CA TYR A 142 3.08 -0.74 -0.23
C TYR A 142 2.32 -2.05 -0.37
N VAL A 143 1.64 -2.47 0.67
CA VAL A 143 0.86 -3.71 0.67
C VAL A 143 -0.55 -3.46 1.20
N LYS A 144 -1.55 -4.07 0.55
CA LYS A 144 -2.93 -4.14 1.02
C LYS A 144 -3.41 -5.59 1.01
N VAL A 145 -3.90 -6.05 2.15
CA VAL A 145 -4.37 -7.43 2.33
C VAL A 145 -5.82 -7.49 2.78
N GLY A 146 -6.46 -8.62 2.54
CA GLY A 146 -7.82 -8.89 3.03
C GLY A 146 -8.95 -8.36 2.16
N HIS A 147 -8.66 -7.63 1.09
CA HIS A 147 -9.65 -6.84 0.36
C HIS A 147 -10.20 -7.47 -0.92
N LEU A 148 -9.60 -8.53 -1.43
CA LEU A 148 -10.02 -9.15 -2.71
C LEU A 148 -11.22 -10.08 -2.59
N GLY A 149 -12.05 -9.92 -1.65
CA GLY A 149 -13.33 -10.64 -1.48
C GLY A 149 -14.30 -9.83 -0.65
N ALA A 150 -13.91 -8.58 -0.33
CA ALA A 150 -14.79 -7.65 0.35
C ALA A 150 -15.92 -7.20 -0.59
N GLU A 151 -17.08 -6.96 -0.01
CA GLU A 151 -18.15 -6.26 -0.72
C GLU A 151 -17.78 -4.79 -0.83
N TRP A 152 -17.77 -4.28 -2.05
CA TRP A 152 -17.49 -2.87 -2.33
C TRP A 152 -18.77 -2.06 -2.28
N LEU A 153 -18.67 -0.81 -1.86
CA LEU A 153 -19.76 0.14 -2.04
C LEU A 153 -20.09 0.25 -3.53
N PRO A 154 -21.38 0.25 -3.90
CA PRO A 154 -21.75 0.43 -5.30
C PRO A 154 -21.25 1.77 -5.81
N LEU A 155 -20.81 1.80 -7.08
CA LEU A 155 -20.48 3.04 -7.74
C LEU A 155 -21.67 3.99 -7.70
N PRO A 156 -21.47 5.31 -7.52
CA PRO A 156 -22.50 6.30 -7.75
C PRO A 156 -23.08 6.06 -9.14
N ARG A 157 -24.37 6.03 -9.25
CA ARG A 157 -25.06 6.08 -10.56
C ARG A 157 -25.23 7.55 -10.87
N ASP A 158 -24.65 7.96 -11.99
CA ASP A 158 -24.87 9.31 -12.55
C ASP A 158 -26.36 9.55 -12.82
#